data_f6aa5985e36d6d7410f49db615670340
#
_entry.id   f6aa5985e36d6d7410f49db615670340
#
_cell.length_a   1.000
_cell.length_b   1.000
_cell.length_c   1.000
_cell.angle_alpha   90.00
_cell.angle_beta   90.00
_cell.angle_gamma   90.00
#
_symmetry.space_group_name_H-M   'P 1'
#
loop_
_entity.id
_entity.type
_entity.pdbx_description
1 polymer ?
#
loop_
_entity_poly.entity_id
_entity_poly.type
_entity_poly.pdbx_seq_one_letter_code
_entity_poly.pdbx_strand_id
1 'polypeptide(L)'
;LIQEMIDRVANNHNGVSVFAGVGERTREGNDLIEEMTESGVIKQTALVFGQMDEPPGTRLRVALSALTMAEYFRDVQNQDVLLFIDNIFRFTQAGSEVSTLLGRMPSAVGYQPNLADEMGQLQERITSTRGHSITSMQAIYVPADDYTDPAPATTFAHLDATTELSRAIASRGIYPVSYTPLTLPTILPL
;
A
#
# COMPACT_ATOMS: atom_id res chain seq x y z
N LEU A 1 -8.80 -9.94 4.10
CA LEU A 1 -8.17 -9.23 5.23
C LEU A 1 -8.40 -7.72 5.16
N ILE A 2 -8.02 -7.06 4.06
CA ILE A 2 -8.21 -5.60 3.86
C ILE A 2 -9.70 -5.23 3.97
N GLN A 3 -10.56 -5.93 3.26
CA GLN A 3 -12.01 -5.74 3.29
C GLN A 3 -12.59 -5.85 4.71
N GLU A 4 -12.21 -6.88 5.46
CA GLU A 4 -12.64 -7.06 6.86
C GLU A 4 -12.21 -5.89 7.75
N MET A 5 -11.02 -5.33 7.49
CA MET A 5 -10.56 -4.14 8.24
C MET A 5 -11.35 -2.89 7.86
N ILE A 6 -11.64 -2.69 6.56
CA ILE A 6 -12.47 -1.57 6.11
C ILE A 6 -13.85 -1.65 6.78
N ASP A 7 -14.45 -2.83 6.78
CA ASP A 7 -15.76 -3.06 7.40
C ASP A 7 -15.74 -2.75 8.90
N ARG A 8 -14.75 -3.24 9.62
CA ARG A 8 -14.60 -2.98 11.06
C ARG A 8 -14.35 -1.52 11.38
N VAL A 9 -13.52 -0.83 10.58
CA VAL A 9 -13.26 0.60 10.78
C VAL A 9 -14.48 1.44 10.44
N ALA A 10 -15.18 1.15 9.34
CA ALA A 10 -16.39 1.85 8.95
C ALA A 10 -17.50 1.72 10.01
N ASN A 11 -17.65 0.54 10.61
CA ASN A 11 -18.70 0.28 11.59
C ASN A 11 -18.36 0.77 13.02
N ASN A 12 -17.09 0.80 13.40
CA ASN A 12 -16.68 1.12 14.76
C ASN A 12 -16.11 2.56 14.93
N HIS A 13 -15.63 3.14 13.86
CA HIS A 13 -15.03 4.48 13.85
C HIS A 13 -15.59 5.25 12.66
N ASN A 14 -16.21 6.38 12.89
CA ASN A 14 -16.75 7.25 11.82
C ASN A 14 -15.67 7.84 10.89
N GLY A 15 -14.65 7.07 10.57
CA GLY A 15 -13.56 7.42 9.69
C GLY A 15 -13.90 7.16 8.21
N VAL A 16 -13.13 7.79 7.34
CA VAL A 16 -13.19 7.57 5.89
C VAL A 16 -12.08 6.63 5.48
N SER A 17 -12.39 5.70 4.58
CA SER A 17 -11.39 4.82 4.00
C SER A 17 -11.10 5.23 2.56
N VAL A 18 -9.83 5.14 2.17
CA VAL A 18 -9.40 5.31 0.77
C VAL A 18 -8.67 4.04 0.36
N PHE A 19 -9.08 3.44 -0.73
CA PHE A 19 -8.45 2.24 -1.28
C PHE A 19 -7.78 2.57 -2.60
N ALA A 20 -6.49 2.28 -2.71
CA ALA A 20 -5.69 2.40 -3.92
C ALA A 20 -5.38 1.02 -4.49
N GLY A 21 -6.02 0.65 -5.60
CA GLY A 21 -5.70 -0.55 -6.37
C GLY A 21 -4.61 -0.24 -7.39
N VAL A 22 -3.38 -0.67 -7.11
CA VAL A 22 -2.20 -0.37 -7.93
C VAL A 22 -1.79 -1.59 -8.74
N GLY A 23 -2.08 -1.59 -10.02
CA GLY A 23 -1.68 -2.64 -10.95
C GLY A 23 -2.32 -4.00 -10.67
N GLU A 24 -3.48 -4.03 -10.04
CA GLU A 24 -4.22 -5.25 -9.76
C GLU A 24 -5.15 -5.65 -10.91
N ARG A 25 -5.71 -6.84 -10.84
CA ARG A 25 -6.60 -7.36 -11.89
C ARG A 25 -7.94 -6.65 -11.85
N THR A 26 -8.48 -6.29 -13.02
CA THR A 26 -9.78 -5.62 -13.13
C THR A 26 -10.90 -6.43 -12.49
N ARG A 27 -10.88 -7.77 -12.59
CA ARG A 27 -11.86 -8.63 -11.94
C ARG A 27 -11.84 -8.48 -10.43
N GLU A 28 -10.68 -8.47 -9.80
CA GLU A 28 -10.53 -8.32 -8.35
C GLU A 28 -11.05 -6.96 -7.87
N GLY A 29 -10.85 -5.90 -8.66
CA GLY A 29 -11.43 -4.59 -8.39
C GLY A 29 -12.94 -4.59 -8.45
N ASN A 30 -13.53 -5.28 -9.42
CA ASN A 30 -14.99 -5.41 -9.54
C ASN A 30 -15.58 -6.22 -8.37
N ASP A 31 -14.98 -7.36 -8.06
CA ASP A 31 -15.40 -8.19 -6.92
C ASP A 31 -15.38 -7.37 -5.61
N LEU A 32 -14.35 -6.55 -5.41
CA LEU A 32 -14.24 -5.68 -4.24
C LEU A 32 -15.36 -4.63 -4.17
N ILE A 33 -15.73 -4.04 -5.30
CA ILE A 33 -16.84 -3.06 -5.38
C ILE A 33 -18.16 -3.73 -5.02
N GLU A 34 -18.41 -4.93 -5.55
CA GLU A 34 -19.63 -5.70 -5.26
C GLU A 34 -19.71 -6.03 -3.76
N GLU A 35 -18.66 -6.58 -3.17
CA GLU A 35 -18.59 -6.92 -1.75
C GLU A 35 -18.75 -5.70 -0.83
N MET A 36 -18.10 -4.56 -1.17
CA MET A 36 -18.27 -3.31 -0.41
C MET A 36 -19.68 -2.73 -0.55
N THR A 37 -20.33 -2.97 -1.67
CA THR A 37 -21.71 -2.53 -1.89
C THR A 37 -22.67 -3.37 -1.07
N GLU A 38 -22.49 -4.68 -1.02
CA GLU A 38 -23.30 -5.59 -0.21
C GLU A 38 -23.15 -5.32 1.29
N SER A 39 -21.93 -5.07 1.75
CA SER A 39 -21.66 -4.71 3.15
C SER A 39 -22.09 -3.28 3.53
N GLY A 40 -22.39 -2.44 2.54
CA GLY A 40 -22.84 -1.06 2.74
C GLY A 40 -21.72 -0.06 3.07
N VAL A 41 -20.46 -0.49 3.16
CA VAL A 41 -19.31 0.39 3.51
C VAL A 41 -18.84 1.26 2.35
N ILE A 42 -19.30 1.01 1.15
CA ILE A 42 -18.91 1.79 -0.05
C ILE A 42 -19.21 3.29 0.07
N LYS A 43 -20.20 3.66 0.87
CA LYS A 43 -20.58 5.07 1.10
C LYS A 43 -19.51 5.85 1.88
N GLN A 44 -18.65 5.17 2.60
CA GLN A 44 -17.58 5.74 3.43
C GLN A 44 -16.20 5.45 2.86
N THR A 45 -16.13 4.92 1.62
CA THR A 45 -14.88 4.48 1.01
C THR A 45 -14.71 5.13 -0.36
N ALA A 46 -13.58 5.78 -0.58
CA ALA A 46 -13.15 6.23 -1.90
C ALA A 46 -12.28 5.13 -2.54
N LEU A 47 -12.65 4.70 -3.75
CA LEU A 47 -11.94 3.67 -4.50
C LEU A 47 -11.19 4.32 -5.67
N VAL A 48 -9.88 4.09 -5.75
CA VAL A 48 -9.02 4.65 -6.79
C VAL A 48 -8.24 3.52 -7.42
N PHE A 49 -8.53 3.21 -8.68
CA PHE A 49 -7.93 2.09 -9.39
C PHE A 49 -7.02 2.54 -10.53
N GLY A 50 -5.85 1.96 -10.63
CA GLY A 50 -4.99 1.96 -11.80
C GLY A 50 -4.60 0.53 -12.10
N GLN A 51 -5.41 -0.12 -12.93
CA GLN A 51 -5.37 -1.57 -13.13
C GLN A 51 -4.17 -2.04 -13.98
N MET A 52 -4.01 -3.35 -14.08
CA MET A 52 -2.87 -4.00 -14.71
C MET A 52 -2.74 -3.67 -16.21
N ASP A 53 -3.82 -3.42 -16.90
CA ASP A 53 -3.90 -3.06 -18.32
C ASP A 53 -3.61 -1.57 -18.60
N GLU A 54 -3.56 -0.75 -17.57
CA GLU A 54 -3.25 0.68 -17.70
C GLU A 54 -1.76 0.94 -18.01
N PRO A 55 -1.46 2.04 -18.71
CA PRO A 55 -0.08 2.46 -18.95
C PRO A 55 0.73 2.62 -17.65
N PRO A 56 2.05 2.41 -17.68
CA PRO A 56 2.87 2.48 -16.47
C PRO A 56 2.83 3.84 -15.76
N GLY A 57 2.66 4.93 -16.50
CA GLY A 57 2.47 6.25 -15.91
C GLY A 57 1.21 6.36 -15.06
N THR A 58 0.11 5.76 -15.49
CA THR A 58 -1.15 5.71 -14.73
C THR A 58 -0.97 4.86 -13.46
N ARG A 59 -0.40 3.67 -13.59
CA ARG A 59 -0.14 2.77 -12.46
C ARG A 59 0.80 3.39 -11.42
N LEU A 60 1.77 4.18 -11.86
CA LEU A 60 2.66 4.93 -10.96
C LEU A 60 1.93 6.04 -10.20
N ARG A 61 0.97 6.70 -10.84
CA ARG A 61 0.29 7.87 -10.28
C ARG A 61 -0.91 7.54 -9.41
N VAL A 62 -1.52 6.39 -9.56
CA VAL A 62 -2.75 6.03 -8.85
C VAL A 62 -2.60 6.07 -7.33
N ALA A 63 -1.49 5.57 -6.78
CA ALA A 63 -1.22 5.61 -5.34
C ALA A 63 -1.10 7.06 -4.82
N LEU A 64 -0.43 7.93 -5.58
CA LEU A 64 -0.31 9.36 -5.26
C LEU A 64 -1.66 10.07 -5.33
N SER A 65 -2.51 9.72 -6.29
CA SER A 65 -3.86 10.27 -6.40
C SER A 65 -4.73 9.87 -5.21
N ALA A 66 -4.68 8.61 -4.81
CA ALA A 66 -5.39 8.13 -3.63
C ALA A 66 -4.90 8.82 -2.35
N LEU A 67 -3.59 9.01 -2.22
CA LEU A 67 -3.01 9.73 -1.09
C LEU A 67 -3.46 11.19 -1.05
N THR A 68 -3.54 11.86 -2.20
CA THR A 68 -4.07 13.24 -2.28
C THR A 68 -5.53 13.32 -1.81
N MET A 69 -6.35 12.33 -2.14
CA MET A 69 -7.73 12.24 -1.61
C MET A 69 -7.72 12.02 -0.08
N ALA A 70 -6.84 11.16 0.42
CA ALA A 70 -6.70 10.93 1.85
C ALA A 70 -6.28 12.21 2.60
N GLU A 71 -5.34 12.96 2.03
CA GLU A 71 -4.93 14.27 2.59
C GLU A 71 -6.08 15.28 2.59
N TYR A 72 -6.90 15.31 1.57
CA TYR A 72 -8.09 16.17 1.52
C TYR A 72 -9.08 15.83 2.64
N PHE A 73 -9.37 14.56 2.87
CA PHE A 73 -10.25 14.14 3.97
C PHE A 73 -9.65 14.48 5.33
N ARG A 74 -8.36 14.32 5.51
CA ARG A 74 -7.66 14.66 6.75
C ARG A 74 -7.65 16.17 7.01
N ASP A 75 -7.25 16.98 6.04
CA ASP A 75 -6.90 18.39 6.23
C ASP A 75 -8.08 19.34 6.02
N VAL A 76 -8.99 19.03 5.09
CA VAL A 76 -10.14 19.87 4.74
C VAL A 76 -11.41 19.41 5.43
N GLN A 77 -11.67 18.10 5.45
CA GLN A 77 -12.86 17.55 6.08
C GLN A 77 -12.66 17.21 7.55
N ASN A 78 -11.44 17.32 8.07
CA ASN A 78 -11.11 17.05 9.48
C ASN A 78 -11.57 15.67 9.94
N GLN A 79 -11.18 14.63 9.17
CA GLN A 79 -11.51 13.25 9.45
C GLN A 79 -10.23 12.41 9.55
N ASP A 80 -10.25 11.41 10.41
CA ASP A 80 -9.23 10.36 10.38
C ASP A 80 -9.45 9.47 9.17
N VAL A 81 -8.36 9.13 8.48
CA VAL A 81 -8.39 8.40 7.22
C VAL A 81 -7.64 7.10 7.34
N LEU A 82 -8.24 6.04 6.84
CA LEU A 82 -7.59 4.75 6.64
C LEU A 82 -7.26 4.58 5.16
N LEU A 83 -5.98 4.51 4.84
CA LEU A 83 -5.49 4.34 3.48
C LEU A 83 -5.02 2.91 3.24
N PHE A 84 -5.64 2.25 2.28
CA PHE A 84 -5.22 0.93 1.82
C PHE A 84 -4.53 1.04 0.47
N ILE A 85 -3.38 0.39 0.32
CA ILE A 85 -2.66 0.30 -0.96
C ILE A 85 -2.44 -1.17 -1.30
N ASP A 86 -2.99 -1.60 -2.39
CA ASP A 86 -2.84 -2.96 -2.92
C ASP A 86 -2.51 -2.90 -4.43
N ASN A 87 -1.30 -3.13 -4.83
CA ASN A 87 -0.12 -3.58 -4.13
C ASN A 87 1.02 -2.57 -4.30
N ILE A 88 1.72 -2.20 -3.22
CA ILE A 88 2.80 -1.20 -3.29
C ILE A 88 3.99 -1.64 -4.15
N PHE A 89 4.23 -2.95 -4.27
CA PHE A 89 5.24 -3.47 -5.19
C PHE A 89 4.95 -3.08 -6.65
N ARG A 90 3.67 -3.01 -7.04
CA ARG A 90 3.26 -2.61 -8.40
C ARG A 90 3.56 -1.14 -8.68
N PHE A 91 3.54 -0.29 -7.66
CA PHE A 91 4.01 1.09 -7.76
C PHE A 91 5.50 1.14 -8.14
N THR A 92 6.34 0.36 -7.48
CA THR A 92 7.76 0.23 -7.81
C THR A 92 7.98 -0.32 -9.22
N GLN A 93 7.23 -1.34 -9.60
CA GLN A 93 7.32 -1.94 -10.92
C GLN A 93 6.94 -0.94 -12.02
N ALA A 94 5.88 -0.18 -11.85
CA ALA A 94 5.48 0.88 -12.77
C ALA A 94 6.55 1.98 -12.88
N GLY A 95 7.16 2.36 -11.78
CA GLY A 95 8.30 3.29 -11.76
C GLY A 95 9.51 2.78 -12.55
N SER A 96 9.81 1.49 -12.46
CA SER A 96 10.86 0.83 -13.25
C SER A 96 10.56 0.87 -14.75
N GLU A 97 9.33 0.58 -15.14
CA GLU A 97 8.88 0.66 -16.53
C GLU A 97 9.00 2.09 -17.09
N VAL A 98 8.55 3.09 -16.34
CA VAL A 98 8.69 4.51 -16.73
C VAL A 98 10.15 4.91 -16.85
N SER A 99 11.00 4.51 -15.92
CA SER A 99 12.45 4.79 -15.94
C SER A 99 13.11 4.21 -17.19
N THR A 100 12.72 2.99 -17.57
CA THR A 100 13.20 2.33 -18.80
C THR A 100 12.77 3.09 -20.05
N LEU A 101 11.51 3.50 -20.10
CA LEU A 101 11.00 4.31 -21.22
C LEU A 101 11.72 5.67 -21.36
N LEU A 102 12.20 6.23 -20.27
CA LEU A 102 13.00 7.46 -20.25
C LEU A 102 14.48 7.22 -20.55
N GLY A 103 14.89 5.99 -20.83
CA GLY A 103 16.26 5.64 -21.15
C GLY A 103 17.23 5.76 -19.98
N ARG A 104 16.77 5.73 -18.75
CA ARG A 104 17.62 5.78 -17.56
C ARG A 104 18.35 4.46 -17.36
N MET A 105 19.62 4.52 -16.98
CA MET A 105 20.40 3.32 -16.68
C MET A 105 19.85 2.66 -15.41
N PRO A 106 19.51 1.36 -15.46
CA PRO A 106 18.99 0.66 -14.27
C PRO A 106 20.06 0.54 -13.19
N SER A 107 19.60 0.53 -11.94
CA SER A 107 20.43 0.20 -10.78
C SER A 107 20.59 -1.31 -10.60
N ALA A 108 21.15 -1.73 -9.47
CA ALA A 108 21.26 -3.14 -9.13
C ALA A 108 19.91 -3.85 -9.23
N VAL A 109 19.91 -5.09 -9.71
CA VAL A 109 18.71 -5.94 -9.87
C VAL A 109 17.68 -5.40 -10.89
N GLY A 110 18.02 -4.35 -11.65
CA GLY A 110 17.19 -3.81 -12.73
C GLY A 110 16.14 -2.78 -12.29
N TYR A 111 16.14 -2.36 -11.03
CA TYR A 111 15.26 -1.29 -10.56
C TYR A 111 15.72 0.10 -11.01
N GLN A 112 14.81 1.07 -10.96
CA GLN A 112 15.11 2.47 -11.25
C GLN A 112 16.14 3.05 -10.26
N PRO A 113 17.03 3.95 -10.72
CA PRO A 113 18.04 4.57 -9.84
C PRO A 113 17.44 5.49 -8.77
N ASN A 114 16.24 6.01 -9.00
CA ASN A 114 15.50 6.89 -8.09
C ASN A 114 14.42 6.17 -7.28
N LEU A 115 14.54 4.87 -7.07
CA LEU A 115 13.56 4.06 -6.33
C LEU A 115 13.28 4.62 -4.93
N ALA A 116 14.33 4.96 -4.18
CA ALA A 116 14.20 5.48 -2.83
C ALA A 116 13.47 6.84 -2.80
N ASP A 117 13.76 7.71 -3.77
CA ASP A 117 13.10 9.02 -3.88
C ASP A 117 11.62 8.88 -4.21
N GLU A 118 11.27 8.01 -5.16
CA GLU A 118 9.88 7.77 -5.53
C GLU A 118 9.08 7.16 -4.37
N MET A 119 9.67 6.20 -3.67
CA MET A 119 9.06 5.59 -2.50
C MET A 119 8.93 6.61 -1.36
N GLY A 120 9.95 7.41 -1.11
CA GLY A 120 9.93 8.47 -0.11
C GLY A 120 8.86 9.52 -0.39
N GLN A 121 8.70 9.95 -1.64
CA GLN A 121 7.64 10.91 -2.02
C GLN A 121 6.22 10.39 -1.72
N LEU A 122 6.00 9.10 -1.78
CA LEU A 122 4.72 8.49 -1.40
C LEU A 122 4.63 8.32 0.12
N GLN A 123 5.59 7.64 0.73
CA GLN A 123 5.53 7.19 2.11
C GLN A 123 5.60 8.34 3.12
N GLU A 124 6.44 9.34 2.88
CA GLU A 124 6.61 10.47 3.82
C GLU A 124 5.40 11.42 3.87
N ARG A 125 4.48 11.34 2.91
CA ARG A 125 3.21 12.06 2.95
C ARG A 125 2.16 11.37 3.81
N ILE A 126 2.34 10.09 4.12
CA ILE A 126 1.45 9.33 5.00
C ILE A 126 1.82 9.64 6.43
N THR A 127 1.16 10.63 7.00
CA THR A 127 1.49 11.12 8.33
C THR A 127 0.28 11.71 9.04
N SER A 128 0.37 11.81 10.35
CA SER A 128 -0.60 12.54 11.18
C SER A 128 -0.28 14.02 11.20
N THR A 129 -1.32 14.83 11.18
CA THR A 129 -1.24 16.28 11.42
C THR A 129 -1.73 16.59 12.83
N ARG A 130 -1.77 17.87 13.21
CA ARG A 130 -2.16 18.27 14.56
C ARG A 130 -3.61 17.93 14.95
N GLY A 131 -4.47 17.66 13.99
CA GLY A 131 -5.88 17.37 14.23
C GLY A 131 -6.27 15.94 13.95
N HIS A 132 -5.81 15.41 12.81
CA HIS A 132 -6.26 14.13 12.27
C HIS A 132 -5.12 13.34 11.68
N SER A 133 -5.36 12.04 11.46
CA SER A 133 -4.33 11.09 11.03
C SER A 133 -4.66 10.42 9.69
N ILE A 134 -3.62 10.01 8.97
CA ILE A 134 -3.71 8.99 7.94
C ILE A 134 -2.98 7.76 8.46
N THR A 135 -3.73 6.68 8.65
CA THR A 135 -3.16 5.36 8.95
C THR A 135 -3.18 4.53 7.68
N SER A 136 -2.06 3.98 7.29
CA SER A 136 -1.99 3.15 6.08
C SER A 136 -1.81 1.67 6.39
N MET A 137 -2.43 0.85 5.56
CA MET A 137 -2.15 -0.57 5.44
C MET A 137 -1.79 -0.87 3.99
N GLN A 138 -0.62 -1.45 3.80
CA GLN A 138 -0.06 -1.67 2.48
C GLN A 138 0.24 -3.15 2.26
N ALA A 139 -0.31 -3.71 1.20
CA ALA A 139 0.07 -5.04 0.74
C ALA A 139 1.39 -4.94 -0.02
N ILE A 140 2.36 -5.77 0.33
CA ILE A 140 3.69 -5.79 -0.27
C ILE A 140 3.97 -7.20 -0.80
N TYR A 141 4.11 -7.31 -2.11
CA TYR A 141 4.61 -8.53 -2.71
C TYR A 141 6.14 -8.61 -2.55
N VAL A 142 6.62 -9.72 -2.03
CA VAL A 142 8.06 -9.98 -1.86
C VAL A 142 8.49 -11.00 -2.92
N PRO A 143 9.26 -10.60 -3.95
CA PRO A 143 9.71 -11.50 -5.00
C PRO A 143 10.56 -12.64 -4.43
N ALA A 144 10.22 -13.88 -4.79
CA ALA A 144 10.96 -15.09 -4.38
C ALA A 144 11.14 -15.26 -2.87
N ASP A 145 10.27 -14.66 -2.05
CA ASP A 145 10.40 -14.61 -0.59
C ASP A 145 11.73 -13.96 -0.11
N ASP A 146 12.33 -13.12 -0.97
CA ASP A 146 13.60 -12.43 -0.67
C ASP A 146 13.34 -11.01 -0.11
N TYR A 147 13.43 -10.87 1.20
CA TYR A 147 13.25 -9.59 1.89
C TYR A 147 14.41 -8.61 1.68
N THR A 148 15.52 -9.07 1.08
CA THR A 148 16.66 -8.22 0.72
C THR A 148 16.53 -7.58 -0.66
N ASP A 149 15.50 -7.96 -1.44
CA ASP A 149 15.19 -7.31 -2.70
C ASP A 149 14.99 -5.80 -2.49
N PRO A 150 15.56 -4.93 -3.35
CA PRO A 150 15.52 -3.48 -3.16
C PRO A 150 14.11 -2.89 -3.02
N ALA A 151 13.10 -3.45 -3.70
CA ALA A 151 11.74 -2.93 -3.64
C ALA A 151 11.09 -3.11 -2.26
N PRO A 152 10.96 -4.33 -1.71
CA PRO A 152 10.42 -4.50 -0.37
C PRO A 152 11.33 -3.88 0.70
N ALA A 153 12.66 -3.99 0.58
CA ALA A 153 13.59 -3.43 1.56
C ALA A 153 13.44 -1.91 1.69
N THR A 154 13.34 -1.18 0.58
CA THR A 154 13.11 0.26 0.58
C THR A 154 11.73 0.61 1.18
N THR A 155 10.71 -0.17 0.89
CA THR A 155 9.37 0.05 1.45
C THR A 155 9.36 -0.19 2.96
N PHE A 156 9.95 -1.28 3.43
CA PHE A 156 9.99 -1.60 4.86
C PHE A 156 10.69 -0.53 5.70
N ALA A 157 11.67 0.17 5.14
CA ALA A 157 12.36 1.24 5.83
C ALA A 157 11.44 2.41 6.24
N HIS A 158 10.29 2.58 5.57
CA HIS A 158 9.31 3.63 5.86
C HIS A 158 8.14 3.16 6.73
N LEU A 159 8.02 1.87 7.01
CA LEU A 159 6.89 1.32 7.75
C LEU A 159 7.16 1.21 9.25
N ASP A 160 6.15 1.54 10.05
CA ASP A 160 6.22 1.46 11.51
C ASP A 160 6.05 0.02 12.03
N ALA A 161 5.31 -0.81 11.29
CA ALA A 161 5.06 -2.21 11.64
C ALA A 161 4.91 -3.07 10.39
N THR A 162 5.29 -4.33 10.50
CA THR A 162 5.14 -5.32 9.42
C THR A 162 4.45 -6.58 9.93
N THR A 163 3.62 -7.17 9.08
CA THR A 163 3.00 -8.47 9.31
C THR A 163 3.38 -9.39 8.15
N GLU A 164 4.10 -10.45 8.46
CA GLU A 164 4.56 -11.41 7.46
C GLU A 164 3.59 -12.58 7.34
N LEU A 165 3.26 -12.99 6.10
CA LEU A 165 2.56 -14.23 5.81
C LEU A 165 3.59 -15.32 5.49
N SER A 166 3.85 -16.20 6.45
CA SER A 166 4.92 -17.18 6.37
C SER A 166 4.48 -18.50 5.74
N ARG A 167 5.13 -18.91 4.66
CA ARG A 167 4.92 -20.23 4.03
C ARG A 167 5.32 -21.38 4.98
N ALA A 168 6.35 -21.17 5.79
CA ALA A 168 6.81 -22.17 6.75
C ALA A 168 5.77 -22.45 7.84
N ILE A 169 4.99 -21.46 8.25
CA ILE A 169 3.88 -21.62 9.18
C ILE A 169 2.70 -22.32 8.48
N ALA A 170 2.39 -21.90 7.25
CA ALA A 170 1.34 -22.52 6.45
C ALA A 170 1.58 -24.02 6.22
N SER A 171 2.82 -24.42 5.94
CA SER A 171 3.18 -25.84 5.72
C SER A 171 3.00 -26.72 6.95
N ARG A 172 2.97 -26.12 8.14
CA ARG A 172 2.68 -26.82 9.42
C ARG A 172 1.20 -26.89 9.74
N GLY A 173 0.33 -26.36 8.88
CA GLY A 173 -1.11 -26.30 9.11
C GLY A 173 -1.55 -25.36 10.23
N ILE A 174 -0.72 -24.40 10.60
CA ILE A 174 -1.00 -23.42 11.66
C ILE A 174 -1.62 -22.18 11.02
N TYR A 175 -2.81 -21.79 11.47
CA TYR A 175 -3.56 -20.62 11.00
C TYR A 175 -3.97 -19.73 12.17
N PRO A 176 -3.98 -18.40 11.99
CA PRO A 176 -3.57 -17.65 10.79
C PRO A 176 -2.07 -17.77 10.54
N VAL A 177 -1.67 -17.73 9.26
CA VAL A 177 -0.26 -17.88 8.83
C VAL A 177 0.57 -16.59 9.03
N SER A 178 0.02 -15.64 9.77
CA SER A 178 0.66 -14.34 10.00
C SER A 178 1.65 -14.40 11.15
N TYR A 179 2.81 -13.83 10.94
CA TYR A 179 3.81 -13.57 11.95
C TYR A 179 4.04 -12.06 12.03
N THR A 180 3.78 -11.48 13.18
CA THR A 180 4.11 -10.08 13.47
C THR A 180 5.35 -10.07 14.33
N PRO A 181 6.52 -9.70 13.79
CA PRO A 181 7.69 -9.50 14.62
C PRO A 181 7.43 -8.31 15.55
N LEU A 182 7.30 -8.55 16.83
CA LEU A 182 7.15 -7.54 17.89
C LEU A 182 8.46 -6.81 18.21
N THR A 183 9.45 -6.94 17.36
CA THR A 183 10.67 -6.15 17.49
C THR A 183 10.43 -4.80 16.82
N LEU A 184 10.08 -3.81 17.65
CA LEU A 184 10.43 -2.42 17.34
C LEU A 184 11.87 -2.44 16.82
N PRO A 185 12.19 -1.76 15.72
CA PRO A 185 13.59 -1.60 15.33
C PRO A 185 14.29 -0.98 16.53
N THR A 186 15.08 -1.80 17.22
CA THR A 186 15.98 -1.27 18.23
C THR A 186 16.99 -0.46 17.45
N ILE A 187 16.78 0.83 17.42
CA ILE A 187 17.80 1.77 16.98
C ILE A 187 18.90 1.60 18.01
N LEU A 188 19.89 0.74 17.69
CA LEU A 188 21.13 0.72 18.41
C LEU A 188 21.79 2.08 18.14
N PRO A 189 21.98 2.93 19.14
CA PRO A 189 22.81 4.11 18.94
C PRO A 189 24.22 3.63 18.60
N LEU A 190 24.72 4.04 17.44
CA LEU A 190 26.13 3.96 17.08
C LEU A 190 26.94 4.87 18.00
#